data_6fcc998c04c3cf07b04e117e5e9062cf
#
_entry.id   6fcc998c04c3cf07b04e117e5e9062cf
#
_cell.length_a   1.000
_cell.length_b   1.000
_cell.length_c   1.000
_cell.angle_alpha   90.00
_cell.angle_beta   90.00
_cell.angle_gamma   90.00
#
_symmetry.space_group_name_H-M   'P 1'
#
loop_
_entity.id
_entity.type
_entity.pdbx_description
1 polymer ?
#
loop_
_entity_poly.entity_id
_entity_poly.type
_entity_poly.pdbx_seq_one_letter_code
_entity_poly.pdbx_strand_id
1 'polypeptide(L)'
;MILVTGGTGLVGSHVLFKLVSSNKPVRAIYRRAHKLEAVKKVFGYYTQDVDTLYNSIEWVEANINDIPALDIAFKGITQVYHCAAFISFEPDKYHELRKVNIKGTANIVNLCISNAIEKLCYVSSIAAIGHEPHPDTLITETTEWNPEQDNSVYAITKYGAEMEVWRGTQEGINAVIVNPGIILGPGFWKGGGSGSLFRQIYKGLKYHPKGSSAYVDVWDVVTTMIQLMESDIINERYIIISENLTFKAFQHKVAKMFNVKPSSKEASPLLLAMVWRLDWLTHKLTGKRRKLSKQLAKSISVKTVYDNSKIKQDLNFEFKPIDNAIAQVVTYYLDDSSI
;
A
#
# COMPACT_ATOMS: atom_id res chain seq x y z
N MET A 1 16.37 3.45 18.32
CA MET A 1 14.89 3.63 18.25
C MET A 1 14.44 3.54 16.80
N ILE A 2 13.25 3.00 16.55
CA ILE A 2 12.70 2.80 15.20
C ILE A 2 11.69 3.91 14.89
N LEU A 3 11.78 4.55 13.72
CA LEU A 3 10.80 5.52 13.24
C LEU A 3 9.84 4.86 12.23
N VAL A 4 8.54 5.04 12.42
CA VAL A 4 7.51 4.62 11.45
C VAL A 4 6.78 5.85 10.91
N THR A 5 6.89 6.09 9.60
CA THR A 5 6.05 7.08 8.93
C THR A 5 4.81 6.41 8.34
N GLY A 6 3.71 7.15 8.24
CA GLY A 6 2.45 6.55 7.77
C GLY A 6 1.82 5.56 8.76
N GLY A 7 2.18 5.63 10.04
CA GLY A 7 1.67 4.76 11.10
C GLY A 7 0.14 4.73 11.25
N THR A 8 -0.56 5.75 10.75
CA THR A 8 -2.03 5.82 10.75
C THR A 8 -2.69 5.22 9.49
N GLY A 9 -1.95 4.52 8.64
CA GLY A 9 -2.44 3.78 7.47
C GLY A 9 -2.43 2.27 7.68
N LEU A 10 -2.94 1.51 6.69
CA LEU A 10 -3.08 0.05 6.79
C LEU A 10 -1.75 -0.64 7.13
N VAL A 11 -0.72 -0.47 6.29
CA VAL A 11 0.58 -1.14 6.52
C VAL A 11 1.24 -0.60 7.78
N GLY A 12 1.32 0.74 7.94
CA GLY A 12 2.01 1.35 9.07
C GLY A 12 1.43 0.97 10.44
N SER A 13 0.10 0.86 10.58
CA SER A 13 -0.53 0.44 11.84
C SER A 13 -0.22 -1.02 12.18
N HIS A 14 -0.12 -1.91 11.18
CA HIS A 14 0.28 -3.31 11.40
C HIS A 14 1.78 -3.45 11.70
N VAL A 15 2.64 -2.63 11.06
CA VAL A 15 4.07 -2.53 11.43
C VAL A 15 4.21 -2.07 12.88
N LEU A 16 3.49 -1.00 13.28
CA LEU A 16 3.50 -0.53 14.66
C LEU A 16 3.08 -1.63 15.63
N PHE A 17 1.95 -2.30 15.37
CA PHE A 17 1.48 -3.40 16.21
C PHE A 17 2.58 -4.47 16.37
N LYS A 18 3.18 -4.92 15.26
CA LYS A 18 4.22 -5.96 15.29
C LYS A 18 5.44 -5.55 16.10
N LEU A 19 5.92 -4.31 15.90
CA LEU A 19 7.11 -3.79 16.59
C LEU A 19 6.87 -3.65 18.10
N VAL A 20 5.76 -3.03 18.52
CA VAL A 20 5.48 -2.84 19.95
C VAL A 20 5.14 -4.15 20.66
N SER A 21 4.45 -5.09 20.00
CA SER A 21 4.22 -6.44 20.53
C SER A 21 5.52 -7.24 20.70
N SER A 22 6.58 -6.83 20.02
CA SER A 22 7.93 -7.40 20.18
C SER A 22 8.81 -6.55 21.11
N ASN A 23 8.23 -5.64 21.90
CA ASN A 23 8.93 -4.74 22.84
C ASN A 23 10.04 -3.87 22.18
N LYS A 24 9.90 -3.55 20.90
CA LYS A 24 10.83 -2.64 20.21
C LYS A 24 10.47 -1.18 20.56
N PRO A 25 11.46 -0.31 20.85
CA PRO A 25 11.21 1.11 21.06
C PRO A 25 10.84 1.79 19.73
N VAL A 26 9.64 2.34 19.64
CA VAL A 26 9.07 2.88 18.40
C VAL A 26 8.61 4.31 18.58
N ARG A 27 9.01 5.17 17.64
CA ARG A 27 8.42 6.48 17.40
C ARG A 27 7.60 6.44 16.11
N ALA A 28 6.41 7.03 16.11
CA ALA A 28 5.58 7.13 14.93
C ALA A 28 5.14 8.57 14.68
N ILE A 29 5.15 8.98 13.41
CA ILE A 29 4.64 10.29 13.05
C ILE A 29 3.19 10.21 12.57
N TYR A 30 2.41 11.21 12.97
CA TYR A 30 1.04 11.41 12.48
C TYR A 30 0.84 12.84 12.01
N ARG A 31 -0.07 13.05 11.05
CA ARG A 31 -0.41 14.36 10.49
C ARG A 31 -1.72 14.93 11.01
N ARG A 32 -2.61 14.07 11.49
CA ARG A 32 -3.96 14.42 11.94
C ARG A 32 -4.34 13.55 13.12
N ALA A 33 -4.55 14.15 14.28
CA ALA A 33 -4.82 13.44 15.54
C ALA A 33 -6.04 12.49 15.46
N HIS A 34 -7.13 12.89 14.77
CA HIS A 34 -8.33 12.05 14.64
C HIS A 34 -8.07 10.70 13.92
N LYS A 35 -6.92 10.53 13.24
CA LYS A 35 -6.55 9.25 12.62
C LYS A 35 -5.88 8.28 13.58
N LEU A 36 -5.48 8.72 14.74
CA LEU A 36 -4.88 7.86 15.77
C LEU A 36 -5.85 6.79 16.27
N GLU A 37 -7.14 7.10 16.32
CA GLU A 37 -8.19 6.14 16.68
C GLU A 37 -8.24 4.92 15.71
N ALA A 38 -7.90 5.13 14.46
CA ALA A 38 -7.83 4.02 13.49
C ALA A 38 -6.72 3.01 13.83
N VAL A 39 -5.63 3.47 14.49
CA VAL A 39 -4.54 2.60 14.95
C VAL A 39 -5.00 1.76 16.13
N LYS A 40 -5.66 2.36 17.14
CA LYS A 40 -6.25 1.64 18.25
C LYS A 40 -7.24 0.58 17.77
N LYS A 41 -8.08 0.95 16.80
CA LYS A 41 -9.01 0.00 16.19
C LYS A 41 -8.30 -1.19 15.55
N VAL A 42 -7.22 -0.96 14.79
CA VAL A 42 -6.42 -2.04 14.20
C VAL A 42 -5.80 -2.92 15.29
N PHE A 43 -5.27 -2.33 16.35
CA PHE A 43 -4.73 -3.10 17.48
C PHE A 43 -5.80 -3.98 18.13
N GLY A 44 -7.03 -3.45 18.29
CA GLY A 44 -8.17 -4.17 18.83
C GLY A 44 -8.61 -5.43 18.06
N TYR A 45 -8.21 -5.58 16.80
CA TYR A 45 -8.42 -6.84 16.07
C TYR A 45 -7.51 -7.97 16.55
N TYR A 46 -6.40 -7.64 17.21
CA TYR A 46 -5.35 -8.61 17.53
C TYR A 46 -5.05 -8.78 19.01
N THR A 47 -5.50 -7.85 19.86
CA THR A 47 -5.27 -7.89 21.31
C THR A 47 -6.39 -7.22 22.09
N GLN A 48 -6.57 -7.63 23.35
CA GLN A 48 -7.40 -6.92 24.31
C GLN A 48 -6.60 -5.79 25.03
N ASP A 49 -5.27 -5.87 25.02
CA ASP A 49 -4.39 -4.90 25.68
C ASP A 49 -3.98 -3.76 24.72
N VAL A 50 -4.99 -3.12 24.15
CA VAL A 50 -4.81 -2.07 23.13
C VAL A 50 -4.07 -0.87 23.69
N ASP A 51 -4.50 -0.40 24.88
CA ASP A 51 -3.99 0.87 25.41
C ASP A 51 -2.53 0.76 25.86
N THR A 52 -2.11 -0.35 26.45
CA THR A 52 -0.69 -0.56 26.81
C THR A 52 0.20 -0.52 25.59
N LEU A 53 -0.14 -1.28 24.54
CA LEU A 53 0.65 -1.30 23.31
C LEU A 53 0.63 0.04 22.58
N TYR A 54 -0.52 0.69 22.51
CA TYR A 54 -0.66 2.00 21.86
C TYR A 54 0.14 3.10 22.60
N ASN A 55 0.09 3.11 23.94
CA ASN A 55 0.78 4.09 24.77
C ASN A 55 2.30 3.85 24.85
N SER A 56 2.81 2.68 24.45
CA SER A 56 4.24 2.43 24.32
C SER A 56 4.86 3.09 23.08
N ILE A 57 4.04 3.64 22.15
CA ILE A 57 4.51 4.34 20.97
C ILE A 57 4.74 5.81 21.31
N GLU A 58 5.92 6.33 21.00
CA GLU A 58 6.18 7.76 21.03
C GLU A 58 5.58 8.45 19.80
N TRP A 59 4.48 9.16 19.99
CA TRP A 59 3.76 9.84 18.91
C TRP A 59 4.27 11.27 18.70
N VAL A 60 4.68 11.61 17.48
CA VAL A 60 5.12 12.96 17.09
C VAL A 60 4.22 13.48 15.97
N GLU A 61 3.66 14.68 16.15
CA GLU A 61 2.94 15.35 15.08
C GLU A 61 3.92 15.91 14.05
N ALA A 62 3.94 15.30 12.86
CA ALA A 62 4.80 15.74 11.76
C ALA A 62 4.20 15.37 10.40
N ASN A 63 4.42 16.26 9.43
CA ASN A 63 4.15 15.98 8.03
C ASN A 63 5.48 15.69 7.32
N ILE A 64 5.52 14.68 6.45
CA ILE A 64 6.74 14.34 5.69
C ILE A 64 7.24 15.47 4.75
N ASN A 65 6.48 16.55 4.60
CA ASN A 65 6.90 17.77 3.91
C ASN A 65 7.28 18.93 4.87
N ASP A 66 7.33 18.68 6.18
CA ASP A 66 7.68 19.63 7.21
C ASP A 66 9.03 19.24 7.82
N ILE A 67 10.11 19.78 7.26
CA ILE A 67 11.48 19.42 7.66
C ILE A 67 11.74 19.73 9.14
N PRO A 68 11.41 20.90 9.69
CA PRO A 68 11.60 21.17 11.12
C PRO A 68 10.91 20.15 12.05
N ALA A 69 9.68 19.73 11.73
CA ALA A 69 8.98 18.72 12.51
C ALA A 69 9.62 17.33 12.35
N LEU A 70 10.11 17.02 11.15
CA LEU A 70 10.84 15.78 10.90
C LEU A 70 12.20 15.73 11.61
N ASP A 71 12.94 16.83 11.70
CA ASP A 71 14.21 16.88 12.45
C ASP A 71 14.01 16.52 13.92
N ILE A 72 12.88 16.91 14.51
CA ILE A 72 12.50 16.49 15.87
C ILE A 72 12.22 15.00 15.90
N ALA A 73 11.46 14.49 14.91
CA ALA A 73 11.07 13.08 14.83
C ALA A 73 12.27 12.16 14.59
N PHE A 74 13.34 12.60 13.96
CA PHE A 74 14.54 11.81 13.66
C PHE A 74 15.56 11.72 14.81
N LYS A 75 15.42 12.51 15.87
CA LYS A 75 16.37 12.49 17.00
C LYS A 75 16.45 11.11 17.65
N GLY A 76 17.64 10.50 17.67
CA GLY A 76 17.89 9.17 18.26
C GLY A 76 17.31 7.99 17.50
N ILE A 77 16.94 8.18 16.22
CA ILE A 77 16.47 7.11 15.35
C ILE A 77 17.67 6.38 14.74
N THR A 78 17.57 5.06 14.61
CA THR A 78 18.57 4.21 13.96
C THR A 78 17.99 3.48 12.74
N GLN A 79 16.67 3.20 12.72
CA GLN A 79 16.01 2.50 11.64
C GLN A 79 14.70 3.20 11.26
N VAL A 80 14.34 3.16 9.97
CA VAL A 80 13.14 3.82 9.46
C VAL A 80 12.28 2.86 8.63
N TYR A 81 10.98 2.78 8.97
CA TYR A 81 9.95 2.18 8.12
C TYR A 81 9.13 3.31 7.45
N HIS A 82 9.35 3.51 6.17
CA HIS A 82 8.66 4.57 5.43
C HIS A 82 7.42 4.01 4.71
N CYS A 83 6.27 4.05 5.42
CA CYS A 83 4.96 3.61 4.91
C CYS A 83 4.07 4.77 4.46
N ALA A 84 4.50 6.02 4.65
CA ALA A 84 3.70 7.18 4.29
C ALA A 84 3.59 7.34 2.77
N ALA A 85 2.38 7.36 2.26
CA ALA A 85 2.08 7.64 0.86
C ALA A 85 0.67 8.24 0.70
N PHE A 86 0.45 8.91 -0.42
CA PHE A 86 -0.88 9.30 -0.88
C PHE A 86 -1.27 8.45 -2.08
N ILE A 87 -2.47 7.86 -2.03
CA ILE A 87 -3.00 7.01 -3.09
C ILE A 87 -4.17 7.72 -3.75
N SER A 88 -4.03 8.01 -5.04
CA SER A 88 -5.11 8.49 -5.89
C SER A 88 -4.83 8.12 -7.36
N PHE A 89 -5.88 7.75 -8.08
CA PHE A 89 -5.82 7.50 -9.53
C PHE A 89 -6.48 8.66 -10.33
N GLU A 90 -6.73 9.77 -9.66
CA GLU A 90 -7.31 10.97 -10.24
C GLU A 90 -6.19 11.83 -10.86
N PRO A 91 -6.22 12.13 -12.18
CA PRO A 91 -5.14 12.88 -12.85
C PRO A 91 -4.91 14.29 -12.28
N ASP A 92 -5.97 14.95 -11.82
CA ASP A 92 -5.93 16.27 -11.20
C ASP A 92 -5.23 16.28 -9.82
N LYS A 93 -5.00 15.10 -9.23
CA LYS A 93 -4.25 14.92 -7.99
C LYS A 93 -2.73 14.76 -8.19
N TYR A 94 -2.22 14.87 -9.42
CA TYR A 94 -0.81 14.68 -9.70
C TYR A 94 0.12 15.55 -8.84
N HIS A 95 -0.18 16.84 -8.70
CA HIS A 95 0.66 17.74 -7.90
C HIS A 95 0.68 17.36 -6.41
N GLU A 96 -0.47 16.94 -5.86
CA GLU A 96 -0.56 16.45 -4.48
C GLU A 96 0.17 15.13 -4.29
N LEU A 97 0.00 14.19 -5.23
CA LEU A 97 0.72 12.92 -5.28
C LEU A 97 2.24 13.15 -5.34
N ARG A 98 2.72 14.01 -6.24
CA ARG A 98 4.14 14.34 -6.39
C ARG A 98 4.70 14.98 -5.11
N LYS A 99 3.95 15.91 -4.50
CA LYS A 99 4.36 16.56 -3.25
C LYS A 99 4.50 15.54 -2.11
N VAL A 100 3.54 14.63 -1.96
CA VAL A 100 3.57 13.66 -0.85
C VAL A 100 4.51 12.50 -1.17
N ASN A 101 4.37 11.85 -2.33
CA ASN A 101 5.10 10.62 -2.60
C ASN A 101 6.56 10.88 -2.97
N ILE A 102 6.85 11.82 -3.90
CA ILE A 102 8.23 12.07 -4.34
C ILE A 102 8.95 12.99 -3.35
N LYS A 103 8.45 14.23 -3.16
CA LYS A 103 9.16 15.20 -2.28
C LYS A 103 9.18 14.75 -0.82
N GLY A 104 8.07 14.16 -0.33
CA GLY A 104 8.02 13.62 1.02
C GLY A 104 9.02 12.50 1.24
N THR A 105 9.15 11.57 0.27
CA THR A 105 10.16 10.49 0.33
C THR A 105 11.58 11.06 0.24
N ALA A 106 11.82 12.04 -0.65
CA ALA A 106 13.12 12.72 -0.72
C ALA A 106 13.53 13.35 0.62
N ASN A 107 12.60 13.98 1.34
CA ASN A 107 12.86 14.54 2.67
C ASN A 107 13.24 13.43 3.68
N ILE A 108 12.52 12.32 3.70
CA ILE A 108 12.85 11.17 4.56
C ILE A 108 14.23 10.61 4.22
N VAL A 109 14.54 10.42 2.93
CA VAL A 109 15.85 9.94 2.47
C VAL A 109 16.97 10.90 2.90
N ASN A 110 16.81 12.20 2.69
CA ASN A 110 17.79 13.20 3.10
C ASN A 110 18.04 13.18 4.61
N LEU A 111 16.98 13.00 5.42
CA LEU A 111 17.11 12.89 6.86
C LEU A 111 17.73 11.54 7.29
N CYS A 112 17.51 10.47 6.54
CA CYS A 112 18.23 9.22 6.76
C CYS A 112 19.74 9.40 6.53
N ILE A 113 20.15 10.12 5.49
CA ILE A 113 21.56 10.43 5.21
C ILE A 113 22.14 11.30 6.36
N SER A 114 21.50 12.44 6.64
CA SER A 114 22.03 13.40 7.62
C SER A 114 22.09 12.90 9.06
N ASN A 115 21.24 11.92 9.42
CA ASN A 115 21.22 11.28 10.74
C ASN A 115 21.93 9.92 10.78
N ALA A 116 22.64 9.52 9.72
CA ALA A 116 23.35 8.24 9.62
C ALA A 116 22.49 7.05 10.01
N ILE A 117 21.27 6.98 9.46
CA ILE A 117 20.35 5.87 9.71
C ILE A 117 20.94 4.56 9.22
N GLU A 118 20.92 3.54 10.06
CA GLU A 118 21.49 2.22 9.77
C GLU A 118 20.79 1.52 8.61
N LYS A 119 19.45 1.59 8.57
CA LYS A 119 18.65 0.94 7.51
C LYS A 119 17.28 1.57 7.33
N LEU A 120 16.85 1.68 6.05
CA LEU A 120 15.55 2.18 5.62
C LEU A 120 14.75 1.07 4.94
N CYS A 121 13.52 0.80 5.39
CA CYS A 121 12.54 0.00 4.65
C CYS A 121 11.51 0.94 4.01
N TYR A 122 11.42 0.93 2.69
CA TYR A 122 10.46 1.74 1.94
C TYR A 122 9.32 0.89 1.37
N VAL A 123 8.08 1.27 1.66
CA VAL A 123 6.90 0.64 1.06
C VAL A 123 6.58 1.33 -0.27
N SER A 124 7.04 0.71 -1.37
CA SER A 124 6.70 1.10 -2.74
C SER A 124 5.37 0.46 -3.19
N SER A 125 5.29 -0.03 -4.40
CA SER A 125 4.14 -0.72 -4.99
C SER A 125 4.55 -1.46 -6.24
N ILE A 126 3.86 -2.53 -6.62
CA ILE A 126 3.98 -3.12 -7.97
C ILE A 126 3.72 -2.08 -9.08
N ALA A 127 2.98 -1.00 -8.78
CA ALA A 127 2.77 0.09 -9.73
C ALA A 127 4.03 0.88 -10.09
N ALA A 128 5.11 0.78 -9.29
CA ALA A 128 6.40 1.41 -9.57
C ALA A 128 7.30 0.55 -10.46
N ILE A 129 6.92 -0.70 -10.70
CA ILE A 129 7.63 -1.60 -11.60
C ILE A 129 7.08 -1.40 -13.02
N GLY A 130 7.91 -1.58 -14.02
CA GLY A 130 7.51 -1.46 -15.43
C GLY A 130 6.42 -2.45 -15.84
N HIS A 131 5.99 -2.35 -17.07
CA HIS A 131 5.05 -3.28 -17.69
C HIS A 131 5.73 -3.98 -18.85
N GLU A 132 5.52 -5.26 -18.96
CA GLU A 132 5.98 -6.02 -20.09
C GLU A 132 5.08 -5.78 -21.33
N PRO A 133 5.67 -5.75 -22.55
CA PRO A 133 4.91 -5.53 -23.78
C PRO A 133 3.85 -6.60 -24.06
N HIS A 134 4.10 -7.83 -23.64
CA HIS A 134 3.20 -8.96 -23.83
C HIS A 134 2.46 -9.28 -22.53
N PRO A 135 1.13 -9.43 -22.57
CA PRO A 135 0.29 -9.59 -21.37
C PRO A 135 0.54 -10.86 -20.56
N ASP A 136 1.19 -11.86 -21.14
CA ASP A 136 1.52 -13.13 -20.48
C ASP A 136 2.98 -13.17 -19.98
N THR A 137 3.78 -12.11 -20.20
CA THR A 137 5.13 -12.01 -19.68
C THR A 137 5.12 -11.70 -18.19
N LEU A 138 5.94 -12.42 -17.47
CA LEU A 138 6.07 -12.30 -16.03
C LEU A 138 6.82 -11.02 -15.65
N ILE A 139 6.21 -10.20 -14.81
CA ILE A 139 6.84 -8.98 -14.28
C ILE A 139 7.66 -9.36 -13.06
N THR A 140 8.95 -9.02 -13.11
CA THR A 140 9.93 -9.29 -12.04
C THR A 140 10.52 -7.99 -11.50
N GLU A 141 11.37 -8.10 -10.48
CA GLU A 141 12.11 -6.95 -9.96
C GLU A 141 13.05 -6.31 -10.97
N THR A 142 13.43 -7.01 -12.03
CA THR A 142 14.32 -6.51 -13.10
C THR A 142 13.57 -5.87 -14.26
N THR A 143 12.22 -5.95 -14.29
CA THR A 143 11.42 -5.31 -15.33
C THR A 143 11.62 -3.80 -15.31
N GLU A 144 12.02 -3.26 -16.45
CA GLU A 144 12.37 -1.85 -16.61
C GLU A 144 11.14 -0.94 -16.68
N TRP A 145 11.26 0.23 -16.10
CA TRP A 145 10.25 1.29 -16.22
C TRP A 145 10.32 1.94 -17.60
N ASN A 146 9.18 1.96 -18.30
CA ASN A 146 9.07 2.67 -19.57
C ASN A 146 8.26 3.96 -19.39
N PRO A 147 8.89 5.16 -19.47
CA PRO A 147 8.20 6.45 -19.32
C PRO A 147 7.26 6.80 -20.47
N GLU A 148 7.42 6.16 -21.66
CA GLU A 148 6.59 6.40 -22.85
C GLU A 148 5.24 5.68 -22.77
N GLN A 149 5.07 4.75 -21.84
CA GLN A 149 3.79 4.08 -21.62
C GLN A 149 2.77 5.02 -20.95
N ASP A 150 1.49 4.72 -21.14
CA ASP A 150 0.38 5.46 -20.51
C ASP A 150 0.27 5.11 -19.02
N ASN A 151 1.30 5.51 -18.27
CA ASN A 151 1.39 5.25 -16.83
C ASN A 151 0.38 6.10 -16.06
N SER A 152 -0.23 5.52 -15.01
CA SER A 152 -1.08 6.29 -14.12
C SER A 152 -0.28 7.31 -13.31
N VAL A 153 -0.90 8.43 -12.94
CA VAL A 153 -0.25 9.46 -12.08
C VAL A 153 0.25 8.87 -10.76
N TYR A 154 -0.44 7.86 -10.23
CA TYR A 154 0.01 7.13 -9.05
C TYR A 154 1.30 6.35 -9.34
N ALA A 155 1.34 5.58 -10.43
CA ALA A 155 2.51 4.81 -10.84
C ALA A 155 3.73 5.70 -11.04
N ILE A 156 3.59 6.81 -11.78
CA ILE A 156 4.66 7.80 -11.99
C ILE A 156 5.21 8.31 -10.66
N THR A 157 4.34 8.61 -9.69
CA THR A 157 4.80 9.17 -8.40
C THR A 157 5.36 8.10 -7.47
N LYS A 158 4.94 6.83 -7.58
CA LYS A 158 5.56 5.73 -6.83
C LYS A 158 6.93 5.37 -7.39
N TYR A 159 7.07 5.32 -8.72
CA TYR A 159 8.36 5.16 -9.37
C TYR A 159 9.33 6.30 -9.00
N GLY A 160 8.90 7.57 -9.13
CA GLY A 160 9.73 8.72 -8.77
C GLY A 160 10.14 8.74 -7.29
N ALA A 161 9.28 8.27 -6.39
CA ALA A 161 9.62 8.12 -4.97
C ALA A 161 10.62 6.97 -4.72
N GLU A 162 10.50 5.87 -5.46
CA GLU A 162 11.45 4.77 -5.41
C GLU A 162 12.84 5.20 -5.92
N MET A 163 12.89 6.06 -6.95
CA MET A 163 14.15 6.65 -7.44
C MET A 163 14.83 7.52 -6.38
N GLU A 164 14.09 8.22 -5.52
CA GLU A 164 14.68 8.94 -4.38
C GLU A 164 15.32 7.98 -3.37
N VAL A 165 14.73 6.81 -3.12
CA VAL A 165 15.35 5.80 -2.26
C VAL A 165 16.62 5.24 -2.91
N TRP A 166 16.58 4.91 -4.20
CA TRP A 166 17.76 4.48 -4.95
C TRP A 166 18.87 5.53 -4.98
N ARG A 167 18.52 6.82 -5.10
CA ARG A 167 19.48 7.91 -4.94
C ARG A 167 20.15 7.84 -3.55
N GLY A 168 19.34 7.68 -2.50
CA GLY A 168 19.86 7.57 -1.14
C GLY A 168 20.84 6.41 -0.94
N THR A 169 20.63 5.27 -1.62
CA THR A 169 21.58 4.15 -1.55
C THR A 169 22.94 4.51 -2.16
N GLN A 170 22.96 5.32 -3.22
CA GLN A 170 24.21 5.82 -3.81
C GLN A 170 24.90 6.87 -2.90
N GLU A 171 24.17 7.46 -1.97
CA GLU A 171 24.67 8.42 -0.98
C GLU A 171 24.96 7.76 0.39
N GLY A 172 24.94 6.42 0.46
CA GLY A 172 25.42 5.64 1.61
C GLY A 172 24.36 5.12 2.57
N ILE A 173 23.07 5.21 2.24
CA ILE A 173 22.01 4.57 3.04
C ILE A 173 21.86 3.10 2.66
N ASN A 174 21.79 2.22 3.63
CA ASN A 174 21.31 0.86 3.41
C ASN A 174 19.77 0.89 3.31
N ALA A 175 19.21 0.46 2.18
CA ALA A 175 17.77 0.43 2.00
C ALA A 175 17.26 -0.90 1.49
N VAL A 176 16.03 -1.25 1.88
CA VAL A 176 15.24 -2.33 1.27
C VAL A 176 13.91 -1.77 0.81
N ILE A 177 13.46 -2.16 -0.36
CA ILE A 177 12.25 -1.68 -0.99
C ILE A 177 11.29 -2.85 -1.15
N VAL A 178 10.07 -2.70 -0.65
CA VAL A 178 9.00 -3.66 -0.88
C VAL A 178 7.99 -3.10 -1.88
N ASN A 179 7.64 -3.88 -2.90
CA ASN A 179 6.67 -3.55 -3.94
C ASN A 179 5.43 -4.44 -3.78
N PRO A 180 4.54 -4.16 -2.81
CA PRO A 180 3.37 -4.98 -2.60
C PRO A 180 2.34 -4.83 -3.72
N GLY A 181 1.60 -5.91 -3.96
CA GLY A 181 0.35 -5.91 -4.72
C GLY A 181 -0.78 -5.20 -3.99
N ILE A 182 -2.02 -5.54 -4.30
CA ILE A 182 -3.19 -5.05 -3.55
C ILE A 182 -3.16 -5.72 -2.17
N ILE A 183 -2.89 -4.92 -1.14
CA ILE A 183 -2.74 -5.39 0.24
C ILE A 183 -4.12 -5.59 0.86
N LEU A 184 -4.39 -6.80 1.33
CA LEU A 184 -5.61 -7.14 2.04
C LEU A 184 -5.38 -7.11 3.55
N GLY A 185 -6.19 -6.33 4.26
CA GLY A 185 -6.10 -6.20 5.70
C GLY A 185 -7.33 -5.52 6.28
N PRO A 186 -7.65 -5.75 7.56
CA PRO A 186 -8.85 -5.22 8.21
C PRO A 186 -8.74 -3.72 8.51
N GLY A 187 -9.90 -3.10 8.70
CA GLY A 187 -10.02 -1.67 8.96
C GLY A 187 -10.02 -0.83 7.67
N PHE A 188 -10.06 0.48 7.85
CA PHE A 188 -10.00 1.44 6.73
C PHE A 188 -11.10 1.24 5.66
N TRP A 189 -12.31 0.84 6.10
CA TRP A 189 -13.45 0.54 5.22
C TRP A 189 -13.99 1.75 4.42
N LYS A 190 -13.58 2.96 4.81
CA LYS A 190 -13.98 4.22 4.16
C LYS A 190 -12.74 4.93 3.60
N GLY A 191 -12.88 5.61 2.49
CA GLY A 191 -11.83 6.51 1.96
C GLY A 191 -10.90 5.95 0.89
N GLY A 192 -11.09 4.74 0.42
CA GLY A 192 -10.28 4.11 -0.65
C GLY A 192 -9.43 2.94 -0.14
N GLY A 193 -8.66 2.32 -1.04
CA GLY A 193 -7.88 1.12 -0.72
C GLY A 193 -8.70 -0.16 -0.70
N SER A 194 -8.07 -1.26 -0.29
CA SER A 194 -8.68 -2.61 -0.30
C SER A 194 -9.91 -2.72 0.60
N GLY A 195 -9.92 -2.07 1.76
CA GLY A 195 -11.10 -2.08 2.64
C GLY A 195 -12.36 -1.54 1.96
N SER A 196 -12.24 -0.48 1.15
CA SER A 196 -13.37 0.04 0.38
C SER A 196 -13.85 -0.92 -0.71
N LEU A 197 -12.96 -1.75 -1.26
CA LEU A 197 -13.31 -2.77 -2.24
C LEU A 197 -14.16 -3.88 -1.60
N PHE A 198 -13.79 -4.37 -0.41
CA PHE A 198 -14.59 -5.32 0.35
C PHE A 198 -16.01 -4.76 0.62
N ARG A 199 -16.09 -3.51 1.08
CA ARG A 199 -17.37 -2.83 1.30
C ARG A 199 -18.23 -2.75 0.04
N GLN A 200 -17.62 -2.48 -1.13
CA GLN A 200 -18.34 -2.42 -2.39
C GLN A 200 -18.86 -3.79 -2.82
N ILE A 201 -18.06 -4.84 -2.67
CA ILE A 201 -18.47 -6.22 -2.97
C ILE A 201 -19.62 -6.64 -2.04
N TYR A 202 -19.52 -6.36 -0.74
CA TYR A 202 -20.58 -6.63 0.23
C TYR A 202 -21.92 -5.97 -0.16
N LYS A 203 -21.87 -4.73 -0.68
CA LYS A 203 -23.05 -4.01 -1.16
C LYS A 203 -23.59 -4.51 -2.51
N GLY A 204 -22.93 -5.46 -3.13
CA GLY A 204 -23.32 -6.06 -4.41
C GLY A 204 -22.74 -5.34 -5.61
N LEU A 205 -21.60 -5.77 -6.10
CA LEU A 205 -21.05 -5.34 -7.39
C LEU A 205 -21.67 -6.15 -8.52
N LYS A 206 -22.25 -5.45 -9.51
CA LYS A 206 -22.85 -6.07 -10.69
C LYS A 206 -21.84 -6.41 -11.77
N TYR A 207 -20.78 -5.61 -11.88
CA TYR A 207 -19.75 -5.70 -12.93
C TYR A 207 -18.39 -6.03 -12.35
N HIS A 208 -17.61 -6.81 -13.10
CA HIS A 208 -16.18 -7.02 -12.85
C HIS A 208 -15.34 -6.55 -14.05
N PRO A 209 -14.15 -5.98 -13.83
CA PRO A 209 -13.20 -5.71 -14.91
C PRO A 209 -12.63 -7.00 -15.52
N LYS A 210 -12.11 -6.90 -16.75
CA LYS A 210 -11.52 -8.03 -17.48
C LYS A 210 -10.10 -8.38 -17.01
N GLY A 211 -9.36 -7.41 -16.48
CA GLY A 211 -7.94 -7.55 -16.15
C GLY A 211 -7.67 -8.37 -14.89
N SER A 212 -6.41 -8.34 -14.49
CA SER A 212 -5.91 -8.99 -13.27
C SER A 212 -5.05 -8.05 -12.45
N SER A 213 -4.76 -8.46 -11.22
CA SER A 213 -3.77 -7.84 -10.35
C SER A 213 -3.20 -8.89 -9.41
N ALA A 214 -2.19 -8.51 -8.64
CA ALA A 214 -1.62 -9.34 -7.61
C ALA A 214 -2.12 -8.90 -6.22
N TYR A 215 -2.31 -9.86 -5.33
CA TYR A 215 -2.87 -9.66 -3.99
C TYR A 215 -1.96 -10.24 -2.92
N VAL A 216 -1.99 -9.66 -1.74
CA VAL A 216 -1.17 -10.11 -0.60
C VAL A 216 -1.84 -9.78 0.73
N ASP A 217 -1.65 -10.63 1.74
CA ASP A 217 -2.04 -10.36 3.12
C ASP A 217 -1.17 -9.22 3.71
N VAL A 218 -1.78 -8.34 4.50
CA VAL A 218 -1.04 -7.26 5.18
C VAL A 218 0.03 -7.80 6.12
N TRP A 219 -0.20 -8.96 6.76
CA TRP A 219 0.77 -9.58 7.63
C TRP A 219 1.97 -10.17 6.89
N ASP A 220 1.77 -10.68 5.67
CA ASP A 220 2.89 -11.13 4.84
C ASP A 220 3.76 -9.95 4.43
N VAL A 221 3.15 -8.80 4.09
CA VAL A 221 3.90 -7.55 3.83
C VAL A 221 4.68 -7.11 5.07
N VAL A 222 4.04 -7.07 6.24
CA VAL A 222 4.70 -6.65 7.49
C VAL A 222 5.80 -7.61 7.90
N THR A 223 5.56 -8.91 7.79
CA THR A 223 6.56 -9.93 8.16
C THR A 223 7.78 -9.84 7.26
N THR A 224 7.60 -9.72 5.94
CA THR A 224 8.73 -9.55 5.00
C THR A 224 9.49 -8.25 5.26
N MET A 225 8.79 -7.14 5.56
CA MET A 225 9.45 -5.88 5.94
C MET A 225 10.32 -6.04 7.19
N ILE A 226 9.83 -6.71 8.23
CA ILE A 226 10.59 -6.95 9.47
C ILE A 226 11.80 -7.85 9.18
N GLN A 227 11.61 -8.97 8.49
CA GLN A 227 12.70 -9.89 8.16
C GLN A 227 13.78 -9.22 7.29
N LEU A 228 13.39 -8.43 6.30
CA LEU A 228 14.34 -7.66 5.49
C LEU A 228 15.12 -6.64 6.33
N MET A 229 14.48 -5.97 7.28
CA MET A 229 15.14 -5.01 8.16
C MET A 229 16.09 -5.69 9.16
N GLU A 230 15.82 -6.92 9.57
CA GLU A 230 16.63 -7.72 10.50
C GLU A 230 17.71 -8.55 9.78
N SER A 231 17.67 -8.65 8.44
CA SER A 231 18.67 -9.37 7.63
C SER A 231 19.84 -8.48 7.22
N ASP A 232 20.90 -9.10 6.66
CA ASP A 232 22.04 -8.41 6.03
C ASP A 232 21.75 -7.93 4.60
N ILE A 233 20.55 -8.19 4.07
CA ILE A 233 20.14 -7.77 2.73
C ILE A 233 20.01 -6.25 2.71
N ILE A 234 20.72 -5.60 1.79
CA ILE A 234 20.70 -4.16 1.58
C ILE A 234 20.59 -3.83 0.09
N ASN A 235 20.02 -2.67 -0.22
CA ASN A 235 19.96 -2.10 -1.56
C ASN A 235 19.30 -3.04 -2.60
N GLU A 236 18.23 -3.68 -2.15
CA GLU A 236 17.43 -4.61 -2.93
C GLU A 236 15.95 -4.22 -2.92
N ARG A 237 15.23 -4.59 -4.00
CA ARG A 237 13.77 -4.48 -4.04
C ARG A 237 13.12 -5.85 -4.22
N TYR A 238 11.90 -5.97 -3.71
CA TYR A 238 11.16 -7.22 -3.68
C TYR A 238 9.69 -7.03 -4.03
N ILE A 239 9.18 -7.82 -4.96
CA ILE A 239 7.76 -7.94 -5.24
C ILE A 239 7.12 -8.78 -4.13
N ILE A 240 6.17 -8.18 -3.41
CA ILE A 240 5.49 -8.82 -2.29
C ILE A 240 4.06 -9.12 -2.68
N ILE A 241 3.84 -10.32 -3.19
CA ILE A 241 2.52 -10.81 -3.60
C ILE A 241 2.34 -12.28 -3.20
N SER A 242 1.12 -12.66 -2.85
CA SER A 242 0.74 -14.06 -2.61
C SER A 242 0.23 -14.72 -3.89
N GLU A 243 -0.78 -14.12 -4.53
CA GLU A 243 -1.42 -14.69 -5.71
C GLU A 243 -1.73 -13.62 -6.77
N ASN A 244 -1.60 -14.00 -8.04
CA ASN A 244 -2.12 -13.26 -9.18
C ASN A 244 -3.55 -13.71 -9.47
N LEU A 245 -4.52 -12.80 -9.40
CA LEU A 245 -5.94 -13.12 -9.63
C LEU A 245 -6.57 -12.14 -10.62
N THR A 246 -7.49 -12.66 -11.45
CA THR A 246 -8.38 -11.75 -12.19
C THR A 246 -9.30 -11.03 -11.21
N PHE A 247 -9.71 -9.81 -11.56
CA PHE A 247 -10.68 -9.05 -10.73
C PHE A 247 -11.98 -9.84 -10.53
N LYS A 248 -12.40 -10.61 -11.52
CA LYS A 248 -13.55 -11.55 -11.41
C LYS A 248 -13.32 -12.57 -10.31
N ALA A 249 -12.19 -13.32 -10.38
CA ALA A 249 -11.89 -14.37 -9.41
C ALA A 249 -11.83 -13.82 -7.98
N PHE A 250 -11.13 -12.68 -7.78
CA PHE A 250 -11.06 -12.01 -6.49
C PHE A 250 -12.46 -11.60 -5.97
N GLN A 251 -13.26 -10.91 -6.80
CA GLN A 251 -14.62 -10.48 -6.41
C GLN A 251 -15.51 -11.68 -6.06
N HIS A 252 -15.40 -12.79 -6.79
CA HIS A 252 -16.16 -14.00 -6.52
C HIS A 252 -15.75 -14.67 -5.21
N LYS A 253 -14.42 -14.77 -4.92
CA LYS A 253 -13.92 -15.28 -3.64
C LYS A 253 -14.47 -14.46 -2.47
N VAL A 254 -14.37 -13.13 -2.53
CA VAL A 254 -14.85 -12.21 -1.49
C VAL A 254 -16.39 -12.29 -1.34
N ALA A 255 -17.14 -12.31 -2.45
CA ALA A 255 -18.60 -12.42 -2.43
C ALA A 255 -19.07 -13.73 -1.80
N LYS A 256 -18.38 -14.85 -2.10
CA LYS A 256 -18.64 -16.15 -1.49
C LYS A 256 -18.44 -16.11 0.02
N MET A 257 -17.36 -15.50 0.51
CA MET A 257 -17.07 -15.38 1.95
C MET A 257 -18.12 -14.49 2.67
N PHE A 258 -18.60 -13.44 2.03
CA PHE A 258 -19.70 -12.61 2.54
C PHE A 258 -21.10 -13.25 2.41
N ASN A 259 -21.22 -14.38 1.73
CA ASN A 259 -22.50 -14.98 1.35
C ASN A 259 -23.42 -14.01 0.59
N VAL A 260 -22.83 -13.22 -0.34
CA VAL A 260 -23.55 -12.30 -1.22
C VAL A 260 -23.43 -12.70 -2.67
N LYS A 261 -24.35 -12.20 -3.52
CA LYS A 261 -24.33 -12.50 -4.95
C LYS A 261 -23.07 -11.94 -5.62
N PRO A 262 -22.27 -12.78 -6.32
CA PRO A 262 -21.08 -12.33 -7.02
C PRO A 262 -21.43 -11.47 -8.24
N SER A 263 -20.44 -10.70 -8.72
CA SER A 263 -20.59 -9.94 -9.98
C SER A 263 -20.85 -10.89 -11.16
N SER A 264 -21.85 -10.56 -11.97
CA SER A 264 -22.33 -11.44 -13.05
C SER A 264 -22.01 -10.97 -14.45
N LYS A 265 -21.58 -9.70 -14.61
CA LYS A 265 -21.35 -9.09 -15.92
C LYS A 265 -19.91 -8.57 -16.03
N GLU A 266 -19.29 -8.81 -17.18
CA GLU A 266 -18.01 -8.20 -17.50
C GLU A 266 -18.23 -6.73 -17.90
N ALA A 267 -17.38 -5.85 -17.39
CA ALA A 267 -17.37 -4.43 -17.79
C ALA A 267 -16.67 -4.31 -19.15
N SER A 268 -17.45 -4.17 -20.22
CA SER A 268 -16.88 -3.98 -21.56
C SER A 268 -16.09 -2.68 -21.67
N PRO A 269 -15.11 -2.58 -22.61
CA PRO A 269 -14.37 -1.35 -22.85
C PRO A 269 -15.26 -0.14 -23.15
N LEU A 270 -16.37 -0.34 -23.89
CA LEU A 270 -17.35 0.70 -24.16
C LEU A 270 -18.06 1.17 -22.90
N LEU A 271 -18.47 0.24 -22.04
CA LEU A 271 -19.08 0.58 -20.75
C LEU A 271 -18.11 1.38 -19.87
N LEU A 272 -16.88 0.94 -19.74
CA LEU A 272 -15.84 1.65 -18.97
C LEU A 272 -15.60 3.04 -19.57
N ALA A 273 -15.57 3.14 -20.91
CA ALA A 273 -15.41 4.42 -21.61
C ALA A 273 -16.56 5.40 -21.37
N MET A 274 -17.78 4.92 -21.28
CA MET A 274 -18.95 5.74 -20.90
C MET A 274 -18.89 6.14 -19.43
N VAL A 275 -18.64 5.18 -18.54
CA VAL A 275 -18.66 5.41 -17.08
C VAL A 275 -17.61 6.44 -16.65
N TRP A 276 -16.35 6.37 -17.14
CA TRP A 276 -15.36 7.35 -16.74
C TRP A 276 -15.65 8.77 -17.26
N ARG A 277 -16.32 8.91 -18.43
CA ARG A 277 -16.76 10.21 -18.97
C ARG A 277 -17.89 10.81 -18.14
N LEU A 278 -18.87 9.98 -17.77
CA LEU A 278 -19.98 10.41 -16.90
C LEU A 278 -19.48 10.78 -15.50
N ASP A 279 -18.53 10.00 -14.97
CA ASP A 279 -17.89 10.30 -13.69
C ASP A 279 -17.11 11.61 -13.73
N TRP A 280 -16.39 11.88 -14.83
CA TRP A 280 -15.72 13.15 -15.06
C TRP A 280 -16.71 14.32 -15.13
N LEU A 281 -17.80 14.18 -15.87
CA LEU A 281 -18.83 15.21 -15.98
C LEU A 281 -19.48 15.48 -14.61
N THR A 282 -19.82 14.43 -13.88
CA THR A 282 -20.39 14.54 -12.53
C THR A 282 -19.43 15.26 -11.60
N HIS A 283 -18.14 14.92 -11.64
CA HIS A 283 -17.11 15.63 -10.87
C HIS A 283 -17.06 17.11 -11.21
N LYS A 284 -17.03 17.44 -12.50
CA LYS A 284 -16.97 18.84 -12.97
C LYS A 284 -18.19 19.67 -12.55
N LEU A 285 -19.37 19.06 -12.51
CA LEU A 285 -20.62 19.75 -12.16
C LEU A 285 -20.86 19.82 -10.64
N THR A 286 -20.41 18.83 -9.88
CA THR A 286 -20.78 18.68 -8.46
C THR A 286 -19.60 18.76 -7.48
N GLY A 287 -18.37 18.78 -7.98
CA GLY A 287 -17.16 18.69 -7.14
C GLY A 287 -16.96 17.33 -6.43
N LYS A 288 -17.84 16.34 -6.67
CA LYS A 288 -17.72 15.01 -6.04
C LYS A 288 -16.46 14.31 -6.51
N ARG A 289 -15.80 13.58 -5.59
CA ARG A 289 -14.60 12.80 -5.88
C ARG A 289 -14.84 11.79 -7.00
N ARG A 290 -13.91 11.72 -7.94
CA ARG A 290 -13.95 10.75 -9.04
C ARG A 290 -13.78 9.33 -8.55
N LYS A 291 -14.56 8.42 -9.13
CA LYS A 291 -14.49 6.97 -8.82
C LYS A 291 -13.74 6.20 -9.89
N LEU A 292 -13.77 6.67 -11.13
CA LEU A 292 -13.13 6.02 -12.27
C LEU A 292 -12.46 7.04 -13.19
N SER A 293 -11.14 7.04 -13.25
CA SER A 293 -10.38 7.80 -14.26
C SER A 293 -10.17 6.98 -15.53
N LYS A 294 -9.79 7.65 -16.64
CA LYS A 294 -9.42 6.98 -17.89
C LYS A 294 -8.27 5.97 -17.66
N GLN A 295 -7.23 6.38 -16.93
CA GLN A 295 -6.07 5.55 -16.62
C GLN A 295 -6.46 4.33 -15.76
N LEU A 296 -7.30 4.54 -14.74
CA LEU A 296 -7.78 3.43 -13.92
C LEU A 296 -8.63 2.45 -14.76
N ALA A 297 -9.52 2.95 -15.62
CA ALA A 297 -10.32 2.11 -16.52
C ALA A 297 -9.45 1.26 -17.46
N LYS A 298 -8.31 1.83 -17.93
CA LYS A 298 -7.34 1.10 -18.76
C LYS A 298 -6.59 0.07 -17.92
N SER A 299 -6.04 0.43 -16.77
CA SER A 299 -5.24 -0.48 -15.93
C SER A 299 -6.02 -1.70 -15.45
N ILE A 300 -7.30 -1.54 -15.07
CA ILE A 300 -8.15 -2.67 -14.66
C ILE A 300 -8.62 -3.55 -15.82
N SER A 301 -8.32 -3.17 -17.06
CA SER A 301 -8.65 -3.95 -18.27
C SER A 301 -7.49 -4.82 -18.75
N VAL A 302 -6.27 -4.59 -18.25
CA VAL A 302 -5.06 -5.31 -18.63
C VAL A 302 -4.83 -6.49 -17.70
N LYS A 303 -4.40 -7.63 -18.26
CA LYS A 303 -3.89 -8.76 -17.47
C LYS A 303 -2.42 -8.52 -17.19
N THR A 304 -2.05 -8.65 -15.92
CA THR A 304 -0.66 -8.59 -15.46
C THR A 304 -0.39 -9.76 -14.55
N VAL A 305 0.82 -10.32 -14.63
CA VAL A 305 1.28 -11.43 -13.79
C VAL A 305 2.64 -11.04 -13.22
N TYR A 306 2.77 -11.09 -11.91
CA TYR A 306 4.00 -10.75 -11.19
C TYR A 306 4.65 -11.99 -10.62
N ASP A 307 5.98 -11.98 -10.55
CA ASP A 307 6.78 -13.01 -9.90
C ASP A 307 7.10 -12.62 -8.43
N ASN A 308 7.11 -13.60 -7.54
CA ASN A 308 7.50 -13.44 -6.15
C ASN A 308 8.63 -14.41 -5.75
N SER A 309 9.33 -14.99 -6.72
CA SER A 309 10.34 -16.02 -6.48
C SER A 309 11.53 -15.48 -5.69
N LYS A 310 11.95 -14.23 -5.97
CA LYS A 310 13.10 -13.60 -5.32
C LYS A 310 12.93 -13.53 -3.80
N ILE A 311 11.84 -12.98 -3.30
CA ILE A 311 11.61 -12.87 -1.85
C ILE A 311 11.48 -14.24 -1.17
N LYS A 312 10.86 -15.22 -1.86
CA LYS A 312 10.76 -16.59 -1.36
C LYS A 312 12.13 -17.24 -1.18
N GLN A 313 13.03 -17.04 -2.16
CA GLN A 313 14.38 -17.62 -2.13
C GLN A 313 15.24 -16.94 -1.08
N ASP A 314 15.28 -15.60 -1.06
CA ASP A 314 16.22 -14.84 -0.22
C ASP A 314 15.85 -14.88 1.26
N LEU A 315 14.56 -14.98 1.60
CA LEU A 315 14.10 -15.07 2.99
C LEU A 315 13.56 -16.45 3.38
N ASN A 316 13.56 -17.42 2.48
CA ASN A 316 12.85 -18.70 2.67
C ASN A 316 11.39 -18.47 3.11
N PHE A 317 10.70 -17.51 2.45
CA PHE A 317 9.40 -17.01 2.87
C PHE A 317 8.26 -17.73 2.15
N GLU A 318 7.26 -18.16 2.93
CA GLU A 318 6.03 -18.74 2.40
C GLU A 318 4.86 -17.78 2.63
N PHE A 319 4.21 -17.38 1.53
CA PHE A 319 3.01 -16.54 1.59
C PHE A 319 1.79 -17.35 2.03
N LYS A 320 0.94 -16.72 2.82
CA LYS A 320 -0.36 -17.29 3.16
C LYS A 320 -1.26 -17.36 1.92
N PRO A 321 -2.07 -18.43 1.78
CA PRO A 321 -3.12 -18.47 0.76
C PRO A 321 -4.04 -17.25 0.87
N ILE A 322 -4.33 -16.61 -0.25
CA ILE A 322 -5.12 -15.37 -0.26
C ILE A 322 -6.54 -15.55 0.29
N ASP A 323 -7.07 -16.76 0.22
CA ASP A 323 -8.38 -17.10 0.80
C ASP A 323 -8.40 -16.90 2.33
N ASN A 324 -7.28 -17.15 3.02
CA ASN A 324 -7.15 -16.90 4.45
C ASN A 324 -7.21 -15.41 4.77
N ALA A 325 -6.50 -14.59 3.98
CA ALA A 325 -6.54 -13.13 4.11
C ALA A 325 -7.97 -12.59 3.86
N ILE A 326 -8.64 -13.09 2.81
CA ILE A 326 -10.03 -12.73 2.50
C ILE A 326 -10.96 -13.09 3.66
N ALA A 327 -10.87 -14.32 4.20
CA ALA A 327 -11.70 -14.78 5.30
C ALA A 327 -11.51 -13.88 6.54
N GLN A 328 -10.26 -13.59 6.90
CA GLN A 328 -9.96 -12.72 8.04
C GLN A 328 -10.54 -11.31 7.86
N VAL A 329 -10.35 -10.69 6.69
CA VAL A 329 -10.86 -9.35 6.40
C VAL A 329 -12.39 -9.33 6.42
N VAL A 330 -13.05 -10.37 5.90
CA VAL A 330 -14.51 -10.52 5.92
C VAL A 330 -15.03 -10.60 7.35
N THR A 331 -14.41 -11.43 8.20
CA THR A 331 -14.78 -11.55 9.61
C THR A 331 -14.76 -10.19 10.30
N TYR A 332 -13.63 -9.50 10.26
CA TYR A 332 -13.52 -8.16 10.91
C TYR A 332 -14.44 -7.10 10.30
N TYR A 333 -14.74 -7.21 8.99
CA TYR A 333 -15.71 -6.30 8.37
C TYR A 333 -17.13 -6.52 8.91
N LEU A 334 -17.54 -7.77 9.09
CA LEU A 334 -18.86 -8.11 9.61
C LEU A 334 -18.99 -7.69 11.09
N ASP A 335 -17.96 -7.95 11.90
CA ASP A 335 -17.90 -7.51 13.29
C ASP A 335 -18.04 -5.98 13.40
N ASP A 336 -17.28 -5.24 12.59
CA ASP A 336 -17.35 -3.77 12.54
C ASP A 336 -18.67 -3.20 11.99
N SER A 337 -19.41 -4.00 11.22
CA SER A 337 -20.68 -3.60 10.62
C SER A 337 -21.88 -3.93 11.51
N SER A 338 -21.67 -4.75 12.55
CA SER A 338 -22.67 -5.15 13.54
C SER A 338 -22.81 -4.14 14.68
N ILE A 339 -21.87 -3.21 14.78
CA ILE A 339 -21.82 -2.11 15.75
C ILE A 339 -22.33 -0.83 15.08
#